data_4e7991a0985776afb55963ea6556ea0c
#
_entry.id   4e7991a0985776afb55963ea6556ea0c
#
_cell.length_a   1.000
_cell.length_b   1.000
_cell.length_c   1.000
_cell.angle_alpha   90.00
_cell.angle_beta   90.00
_cell.angle_gamma   90.00
#
_symmetry.space_group_name_H-M   'P 1'
#
loop_
_entity.id
_entity.type
_entity.pdbx_description
1 polymer ?
#
loop_
_entity_poly.entity_id
_entity_poly.type
_entity_poly.pdbx_seq_one_letter_code
_entity_poly.pdbx_strand_id
1 'polypeptide(L)'
;MQPEFTRPDFMDGTSADDIHRRMMAELPDDIDDMPGGFPYDMTRPTAIEKSELINFHLLRALMIAYPQYAWDEWLDLHGQQVHLTRHEAAHATGVVTVTGSAGTELPAGTVFCTTATNDGPS
;
A
#
# COMPACT_ATOMS: atom_id res chain seq x y z
N MET A 1 -6.40 -16.86 0.51
CA MET A 1 -6.44 -15.79 1.52
C MET A 1 -4.99 -15.42 1.84
N GLN A 2 -4.59 -14.20 1.55
CA GLN A 2 -3.26 -13.73 1.99
C GLN A 2 -3.31 -13.54 3.51
N PRO A 3 -2.30 -14.02 4.25
CA PRO A 3 -2.24 -13.75 5.68
C PRO A 3 -2.14 -12.24 5.90
N GLU A 4 -2.92 -11.73 6.84
CA GLU A 4 -2.84 -10.32 7.23
C GLU A 4 -1.46 -10.05 7.85
N PHE A 5 -0.82 -8.96 7.43
CA PHE A 5 0.47 -8.57 7.97
C PHE A 5 0.28 -8.02 9.39
N THR A 6 0.86 -8.71 10.37
CA THR A 6 0.84 -8.25 11.76
C THR A 6 2.00 -7.29 12.00
N ARG A 7 1.69 -6.08 12.42
CA ARG A 7 2.69 -5.08 12.76
C ARG A 7 3.54 -5.57 13.96
N PRO A 8 4.88 -5.51 13.87
CA PRO A 8 5.74 -5.93 14.98
C PRO A 8 5.65 -5.00 16.21
N ASP A 9 5.71 -5.58 17.40
CA ASP A 9 5.63 -4.87 18.70
C ASP A 9 6.72 -3.81 18.86
N PHE A 10 7.91 -4.02 18.30
CA PHE A 10 9.01 -3.06 18.37
C PHE A 10 8.71 -1.73 17.64
N MET A 11 7.64 -1.67 16.87
CA MET A 11 7.15 -0.45 16.22
C MET A 11 6.11 0.29 17.07
N ASP A 12 5.75 -0.23 18.24
CA ASP A 12 4.82 0.44 19.15
C ASP A 12 5.46 1.68 19.78
N GLY A 13 4.65 2.65 20.18
CA GLY A 13 5.13 3.91 20.75
C GLY A 13 5.98 4.74 19.78
N THR A 14 5.73 4.63 18.47
CA THR A 14 6.42 5.37 17.41
C THR A 14 5.52 6.42 16.74
N SER A 15 4.41 6.80 17.38
CA SER A 15 3.64 7.96 16.94
C SER A 15 4.47 9.26 17.05
N ALA A 16 4.11 10.28 16.29
CA ALA A 16 4.79 11.57 16.36
C ALA A 16 4.77 12.17 17.78
N ASP A 17 3.66 11.96 18.50
CA ASP A 17 3.52 12.45 19.88
C ASP A 17 4.39 11.66 20.87
N ASP A 18 4.48 10.33 20.72
CA ASP A 18 5.35 9.51 21.57
C ASP A 18 6.83 9.81 21.34
N ILE A 19 7.23 9.98 20.10
CA ILE A 19 8.60 10.34 19.73
C ILE A 19 8.93 11.72 20.29
N HIS A 20 8.05 12.69 20.07
CA HIS A 20 8.27 14.06 20.53
C HIS A 20 8.32 14.14 22.06
N ARG A 21 7.46 13.43 22.77
CA ARG A 21 7.50 13.33 24.24
C ARG A 21 8.84 12.79 24.75
N ARG A 22 9.38 11.75 24.11
CA ARG A 22 10.73 11.24 24.45
C ARG A 22 11.82 12.27 24.18
N MET A 23 11.71 13.02 23.07
CA MET A 23 12.68 14.09 22.77
C MET A 23 12.64 15.20 23.82
N MET A 24 11.45 15.59 24.27
CA MET A 24 11.28 16.60 25.32
C MET A 24 11.81 16.10 26.66
N ALA A 25 11.64 14.83 27.00
CA ALA A 25 12.11 14.24 28.25
C ALA A 25 13.65 14.20 28.37
N GLU A 26 14.38 14.35 27.26
CA GLU A 26 15.85 14.41 27.26
C GLU A 26 16.39 15.86 27.40
N LEU A 27 15.51 16.87 27.46
CA LEU A 27 15.93 18.24 27.67
C LEU A 27 16.36 18.46 29.13
N PRO A 28 17.37 19.33 29.38
CA PRO A 28 17.70 19.78 30.73
C PRO A 28 16.52 20.47 31.43
N ASP A 29 16.43 20.33 32.75
CA ASP A 29 15.31 20.85 33.55
C ASP A 29 15.18 22.40 33.52
N ASP A 30 16.22 23.09 33.09
CA ASP A 30 16.25 24.55 32.96
C ASP A 30 15.78 25.06 31.58
N ILE A 31 15.44 24.16 30.69
CA ILE A 31 14.94 24.48 29.35
C ILE A 31 13.41 24.35 29.31
N ASP A 32 12.74 25.36 28.74
CA ASP A 32 11.30 25.35 28.57
C ASP A 32 10.90 24.32 27.51
N ASP A 33 10.13 23.32 27.93
CA ASP A 33 9.61 22.20 27.08
C ASP A 33 8.13 22.40 26.66
N MET A 34 7.56 23.56 26.98
CA MET A 34 6.15 23.84 26.71
C MET A 34 5.87 24.09 25.22
N PRO A 35 4.66 23.74 24.75
CA PRO A 35 4.21 24.08 23.41
C PRO A 35 4.29 25.58 23.12
N GLY A 36 4.93 25.95 21.99
CA GLY A 36 5.26 27.33 21.64
C GLY A 36 6.63 27.78 22.12
N GLY A 37 7.33 26.98 22.94
CA GLY A 37 8.74 27.17 23.25
C GLY A 37 9.63 26.76 22.08
N PHE A 38 10.81 27.42 21.97
CA PHE A 38 11.73 27.16 20.86
C PHE A 38 12.14 25.68 20.73
N PRO A 39 12.51 24.95 21.80
CA PRO A 39 12.87 23.54 21.70
C PRO A 39 11.70 22.68 21.24
N TYR A 40 10.50 22.94 21.74
CA TYR A 40 9.29 22.21 21.34
C TYR A 40 8.99 22.36 19.86
N ASP A 41 8.97 23.61 19.37
CA ASP A 41 8.60 23.91 17.98
C ASP A 41 9.67 23.44 16.99
N MET A 42 10.96 23.50 17.36
CA MET A 42 12.07 23.06 16.50
C MET A 42 12.19 21.54 16.40
N THR A 43 11.79 20.79 17.41
CA THR A 43 11.90 19.33 17.39
C THR A 43 10.63 18.63 16.90
N ARG A 44 9.49 19.32 16.90
CA ARG A 44 8.21 18.77 16.46
C ARG A 44 8.22 18.26 15.01
N PRO A 45 8.73 19.00 14.02
CA PRO A 45 8.85 18.50 12.64
C PRO A 45 9.70 17.23 12.54
N THR A 46 10.81 17.16 13.27
CA THR A 46 11.67 15.97 13.29
C THR A 46 10.93 14.73 13.84
N ALA A 47 10.11 14.91 14.87
CA ALA A 47 9.32 13.81 15.43
C ALA A 47 8.26 13.31 14.42
N ILE A 48 7.65 14.21 13.66
CA ILE A 48 6.69 13.87 12.59
C ILE A 48 7.38 13.07 11.48
N GLU A 49 8.47 13.57 10.93
CA GLU A 49 9.25 12.91 9.89
C GLU A 49 9.75 11.52 10.33
N LYS A 50 10.23 11.41 11.57
CA LYS A 50 10.68 10.15 12.13
C LYS A 50 9.53 9.17 12.30
N SER A 51 8.36 9.62 12.73
CA SER A 51 7.16 8.80 12.81
C SER A 51 6.74 8.28 11.45
N GLU A 52 6.74 9.14 10.42
CA GLU A 52 6.43 8.75 9.06
C GLU A 52 7.44 7.73 8.50
N LEU A 53 8.73 7.96 8.71
CA LEU A 53 9.78 7.03 8.33
C LEU A 53 9.53 5.63 8.91
N ILE A 54 9.20 5.53 10.19
CA ILE A 54 9.00 4.25 10.86
C ILE A 54 7.67 3.61 10.43
N ASN A 55 6.57 4.35 10.50
CA ASN A 55 5.23 3.79 10.37
C ASN A 55 4.80 3.58 8.91
N PHE A 56 5.47 4.23 7.98
CA PHE A 56 5.17 4.10 6.57
C PHE A 56 6.31 3.44 5.79
N HIS A 57 7.50 4.02 5.79
CA HIS A 57 8.59 3.54 4.94
C HIS A 57 9.21 2.25 5.46
N LEU A 58 9.55 2.15 6.74
CA LEU A 58 10.14 0.93 7.31
C LEU A 58 9.14 -0.21 7.36
N LEU A 59 7.87 0.06 7.63
CA LEU A 59 6.82 -0.96 7.60
C LEU A 59 6.67 -1.55 6.19
N ARG A 60 6.65 -0.72 5.15
CA ARG A 60 6.59 -1.17 3.76
C ARG A 60 7.84 -1.95 3.36
N ALA A 61 9.01 -1.49 3.77
CA ALA A 61 10.27 -2.20 3.53
C ALA A 61 10.25 -3.60 4.17
N LEU A 62 9.71 -3.72 5.38
CA LEU A 62 9.54 -5.00 6.05
C LEU A 62 8.55 -5.91 5.30
N MET A 63 7.44 -5.38 4.83
CA MET A 63 6.47 -6.14 4.04
C MET A 63 7.08 -6.65 2.73
N ILE A 64 7.85 -5.82 2.03
CA ILE A 64 8.53 -6.20 0.78
C ILE A 64 9.54 -7.33 1.00
N ALA A 65 10.15 -7.42 2.18
CA ALA A 65 11.13 -8.47 2.50
C ALA A 65 10.54 -9.90 2.47
N TYR A 66 9.22 -10.03 2.57
CA TYR A 66 8.53 -11.32 2.56
C TYR A 66 7.68 -11.48 1.30
N PRO A 67 7.87 -12.55 0.50
CA PRO A 67 7.15 -12.74 -0.77
C PRO A 67 5.62 -12.72 -0.63
N GLN A 68 5.08 -13.21 0.50
CA GLN A 68 3.64 -13.25 0.76
C GLN A 68 3.00 -11.88 0.96
N TYR A 69 3.81 -10.84 1.24
CA TYR A 69 3.34 -9.47 1.44
C TYR A 69 3.87 -8.50 0.38
N ALA A 70 4.86 -8.94 -0.41
CA ALA A 70 5.39 -8.16 -1.52
C ALA A 70 4.36 -8.03 -2.65
N TRP A 71 4.41 -6.94 -3.39
CA TRP A 71 3.50 -6.62 -4.49
C TRP A 71 4.27 -6.22 -5.75
N ASP A 72 3.61 -6.32 -6.89
CA ASP A 72 4.07 -5.89 -8.21
C ASP A 72 5.54 -6.29 -8.49
N GLU A 73 6.39 -5.35 -8.85
CA GLU A 73 7.79 -5.55 -9.18
C GLU A 73 8.63 -6.15 -8.04
N TRP A 74 8.29 -5.85 -6.79
CA TRP A 74 8.97 -6.43 -5.62
C TRP A 74 8.73 -7.92 -5.50
N LEU A 75 7.52 -8.38 -5.79
CA LEU A 75 7.20 -9.80 -5.85
C LEU A 75 7.92 -10.48 -7.03
N ASP A 76 8.04 -9.79 -8.16
CA ASP A 76 8.77 -10.30 -9.32
C ASP A 76 10.27 -10.48 -9.03
N LEU A 77 10.87 -9.58 -8.25
CA LEU A 77 12.25 -9.75 -7.78
C LEU A 77 12.43 -10.99 -6.91
N HIS A 78 11.49 -11.30 -6.02
CA HIS A 78 11.50 -12.56 -5.28
C HIS A 78 11.37 -13.78 -6.19
N GLY A 79 10.50 -13.70 -7.21
CA GLY A 79 10.36 -14.74 -8.22
C GLY A 79 11.67 -15.02 -8.97
N GLN A 80 12.37 -13.96 -9.37
CA GLN A 80 13.65 -14.07 -10.07
C GLN A 80 14.73 -14.80 -9.26
N GLN A 81 14.74 -14.67 -7.92
CA GLN A 81 15.69 -15.39 -7.06
C GLN A 81 15.54 -16.91 -7.15
N VAL A 82 14.35 -17.39 -7.49
CA VAL A 82 14.04 -18.82 -7.67
C VAL A 82 13.79 -19.18 -9.14
N HIS A 83 14.25 -18.35 -10.06
CA HIS A 83 14.11 -18.52 -11.53
C HIS A 83 12.65 -18.60 -12.02
N LEU A 84 11.74 -17.98 -11.32
CA LEU A 84 10.34 -17.81 -11.76
C LEU A 84 10.16 -16.45 -12.45
N THR A 85 9.41 -16.44 -13.54
CA THR A 85 9.02 -15.22 -14.25
C THR A 85 7.51 -15.15 -14.28
N ARG A 86 6.95 -13.98 -14.02
CA ARG A 86 5.51 -13.76 -14.14
C ARG A 86 5.06 -13.92 -15.58
N HIS A 87 3.96 -14.62 -15.78
CA HIS A 87 3.30 -14.63 -17.09
C HIS A 87 2.75 -13.24 -17.41
N GLU A 88 2.99 -12.79 -18.63
CA GLU A 88 2.39 -11.55 -19.11
C GLU A 88 0.86 -11.66 -19.19
N ALA A 89 0.20 -10.52 -19.01
CA ALA A 89 -1.24 -10.45 -19.17
C ALA A 89 -1.62 -10.78 -20.62
N ALA A 90 -2.56 -11.69 -20.80
CA ALA A 90 -3.13 -12.02 -22.10
C ALA A 90 -4.59 -11.57 -22.15
N HIS A 91 -5.04 -11.16 -23.34
CA HIS A 91 -6.44 -10.83 -23.53
C HIS A 91 -7.30 -12.09 -23.38
N ALA A 92 -8.39 -11.96 -22.65
CA ALA A 92 -9.38 -13.03 -22.56
C ALA A 92 -10.03 -13.23 -23.92
N THR A 93 -10.20 -14.49 -24.32
CA THR A 93 -10.94 -14.87 -25.53
C THR A 93 -12.11 -15.76 -25.15
N GLY A 94 -13.21 -15.60 -25.83
CA GLY A 94 -14.42 -16.40 -25.57
C GLY A 94 -15.38 -16.34 -26.72
N VAL A 95 -16.45 -17.13 -26.62
CA VAL A 95 -17.54 -17.17 -27.60
C VAL A 95 -18.76 -16.48 -27.01
N VAL A 96 -19.31 -15.54 -27.75
CA VAL A 96 -20.54 -14.85 -27.40
C VAL A 96 -21.65 -15.25 -28.36
N THR A 97 -22.80 -15.64 -27.83
CA THR A 97 -23.99 -15.89 -28.60
C THR A 97 -24.84 -14.64 -28.69
N VAL A 98 -25.08 -14.14 -29.87
CA VAL A 98 -25.89 -12.94 -30.12
C VAL A 98 -27.20 -13.34 -30.76
N THR A 99 -28.33 -12.84 -30.24
CA THR A 99 -29.66 -13.03 -30.80
C THR A 99 -30.18 -11.70 -31.31
N GLY A 100 -30.81 -11.70 -32.47
CA GLY A 100 -31.36 -10.51 -33.12
C GLY A 100 -32.42 -10.82 -34.15
N SER A 101 -32.93 -9.77 -34.80
CA SER A 101 -33.91 -9.92 -35.88
C SER A 101 -33.27 -10.55 -37.12
N ALA A 102 -34.05 -11.34 -37.85
CA ALA A 102 -33.61 -11.94 -39.09
C ALA A 102 -33.13 -10.87 -40.09
N GLY A 103 -31.94 -11.07 -40.67
CA GLY A 103 -31.33 -10.12 -41.60
C GLY A 103 -30.41 -9.08 -41.01
N THR A 104 -30.20 -9.07 -39.69
CA THR A 104 -29.22 -8.20 -39.05
C THR A 104 -27.79 -8.69 -39.36
N GLU A 105 -26.98 -7.82 -39.95
CA GLU A 105 -25.56 -8.08 -40.21
C GLU A 105 -24.70 -7.59 -39.05
N LEU A 106 -23.81 -8.43 -38.57
CA LEU A 106 -22.78 -8.08 -37.57
C LEU A 106 -21.41 -8.09 -38.23
N PRO A 107 -20.84 -6.95 -38.60
CA PRO A 107 -19.53 -6.90 -39.23
C PRO A 107 -18.42 -7.32 -38.24
N ALA A 108 -17.35 -7.88 -38.80
CA ALA A 108 -16.16 -8.19 -38.02
C ALA A 108 -15.61 -6.90 -37.34
N GLY A 109 -15.24 -6.97 -36.07
CA GLY A 109 -14.80 -5.81 -35.28
C GLY A 109 -15.91 -5.06 -34.53
N THR A 110 -17.15 -5.59 -34.57
CA THR A 110 -18.25 -5.04 -33.74
C THR A 110 -17.85 -5.15 -32.24
N VAL A 111 -17.92 -4.04 -31.51
CA VAL A 111 -17.61 -3.98 -30.08
C VAL A 111 -18.88 -4.26 -29.28
N PHE A 112 -18.79 -5.20 -28.36
CA PHE A 112 -19.84 -5.50 -27.40
C PHE A 112 -19.39 -5.00 -26.02
N CYS A 113 -20.22 -4.23 -25.35
CA CYS A 113 -20.00 -3.78 -23.98
C CYS A 113 -21.09 -4.35 -23.08
N THR A 114 -20.74 -4.85 -21.93
CA THR A 114 -21.72 -5.11 -20.87
C THR A 114 -22.12 -3.75 -20.25
N THR A 115 -23.41 -3.51 -20.13
CA THR A 115 -23.88 -2.43 -19.24
C THR A 115 -23.44 -2.80 -17.82
N ALA A 116 -22.69 -1.92 -17.18
CA ALA A 116 -22.31 -2.10 -15.77
C ALA A 116 -23.60 -2.15 -14.94
N THR A 117 -24.08 -3.35 -14.65
CA THR A 117 -25.03 -3.57 -13.57
C THR A 117 -24.26 -3.46 -12.28
N ASN A 118 -24.62 -2.52 -11.43
CA ASN A 118 -24.05 -2.31 -10.09
C ASN A 118 -24.46 -3.41 -9.09
N ASP A 119 -24.55 -4.66 -9.54
CA ASP A 119 -24.74 -5.80 -8.67
C ASP A 119 -23.36 -6.28 -8.22
N GLY A 120 -22.87 -5.67 -7.13
CA GLY A 120 -21.74 -6.19 -6.38
C GLY A 120 -22.05 -7.60 -5.88
N PRO A 121 -21.03 -8.46 -5.73
CA PRO A 121 -21.24 -9.81 -5.18
C PRO A 121 -21.80 -9.70 -3.76
N SER A 122 -22.92 -10.35 -3.54
CA SER A 122 -23.51 -10.62 -2.23
C SER A 122 -22.70 -11.62 -1.41
#